data_151702a7be500062e96ad1c0189d8fe2
#
_entry.id   151702a7be500062e96ad1c0189d8fe2
#
_cell.length_a   1.000
_cell.length_b   1.000
_cell.length_c   1.000
_cell.angle_alpha   90.00
_cell.angle_beta   90.00
_cell.angle_gamma   90.00
#
_symmetry.space_group_name_H-M   'P 1'
#
loop_
_entity.id
_entity.type
_entity.pdbx_description
1 polymer ?
#
loop_
_entity_poly.entity_id
_entity_poly.type
_entity_poly.pdbx_seq_one_letter_code
_entity_poly.pdbx_strand_id
1 'polypeptide(L)'
;MDSTDPTDNSSNRSNGTNRPTNLNETNQHSRNHTRDTSLPKIMTPWAMTTTKILLLENINQVAAQILNKQGYVVDQLKTSLSEEDLIERLKSGEYSGLGIRSKTKVTERVIREAGSKLLVIGCFCIGTNQVNLQAAASAGISVFNSPFSNSRSVAELVISELIALSRQLFDRSDELHRGIWNKVSKGCWEVRGKVLGIIGYGHIGTQLSVLAEALGMIVIYYDVVPIMPLGSARQIEGLEEMLSQADFVTIHVPELPETIDMISAKELASMKKNSYLINNSRGKVVDIPALIESLESNHLAGAAIDVFPDEPGSNGENFNDGLNSWFSRLSKIKNVILTPHIGGSTEEAQRAIGAEVGNAFVRYLNFGSSLGAVNFPEVSLRPILEPGLVRVCHVHQNQPGVLKTINSIVSDFNVEKQYSDSKSNLAYLLADIQVSDIQSVSQMEILSLFDRITNTTSNLKTRILY
;
A
#
# COMPACT_ATOMS: atom_id res chain seq x y z
N MET A 1 46.50 48.31 35.80
CA MET A 1 45.91 48.55 37.11
C MET A 1 45.20 47.26 37.44
N ASP A 2 45.93 46.36 37.94
CA ASP A 2 46.12 45.95 39.34
C ASP A 2 44.86 45.34 39.86
N SER A 3 44.85 44.06 40.03
CA SER A 3 45.42 43.16 41.05
C SER A 3 44.31 42.82 42.05
N THR A 4 44.02 41.69 42.60
CA THR A 4 44.87 40.58 43.05
C THR A 4 43.95 39.47 43.59
N ASP A 5 44.29 38.27 43.29
CA ASP A 5 44.09 37.11 44.17
C ASP A 5 44.91 37.29 45.48
N PRO A 6 44.73 36.62 46.59
CA PRO A 6 44.84 35.17 46.71
C PRO A 6 44.30 34.48 47.98
N THR A 7 44.51 33.12 48.00
CA THR A 7 44.87 32.25 49.14
C THR A 7 43.77 31.78 50.10
N ASP A 8 43.72 30.65 50.58
CA ASP A 8 44.45 29.39 50.73
C ASP A 8 44.04 28.74 52.08
N ASN A 9 44.20 27.44 52.16
CA ASN A 9 44.42 26.60 53.33
C ASN A 9 43.23 26.10 54.17
N SER A 10 43.08 24.91 54.34
CA SER A 10 43.87 23.75 54.78
C SER A 10 43.05 22.84 55.72
N SER A 11 43.14 21.58 55.42
CA SER A 11 43.40 20.45 56.32
C SER A 11 42.43 20.10 57.47
N ASN A 12 41.92 18.89 57.54
CA ASN A 12 42.58 17.74 58.16
C ASN A 12 41.67 16.52 58.32
N ARG A 13 42.21 15.39 57.95
CA ARG A 13 42.15 14.01 58.48
C ARG A 13 41.04 13.60 59.45
N SER A 14 40.38 12.46 59.23
CA SER A 14 40.74 11.17 59.85
C SER A 14 39.82 10.03 59.48
N ASN A 15 40.40 8.94 59.12
CA ASN A 15 40.15 7.52 59.36
C ASN A 15 38.72 6.98 59.65
N GLY A 16 38.39 5.95 58.87
CA GLY A 16 37.68 4.84 59.49
C GLY A 16 36.88 3.93 58.61
N THR A 17 37.44 2.79 58.29
CA THR A 17 36.84 1.46 58.13
C THR A 17 36.00 1.10 56.90
N ASN A 18 36.55 0.12 56.20
CA ASN A 18 36.01 -0.73 55.16
C ASN A 18 34.63 -1.34 55.48
N ARG A 19 33.74 -1.28 54.47
CA ARG A 19 32.91 -2.42 54.06
C ARG A 19 32.45 -2.25 52.65
N PRO A 20 32.46 -3.31 51.79
CA PRO A 20 32.04 -3.20 50.39
C PRO A 20 30.50 -3.36 50.33
N THR A 21 29.81 -2.36 49.81
CA THR A 21 28.43 -2.49 49.40
C THR A 21 28.41 -2.62 47.88
N ASN A 22 27.97 -3.80 47.44
CA ASN A 22 27.59 -4.08 46.06
C ASN A 22 26.56 -3.04 45.59
N LEU A 23 26.98 -2.20 44.65
CA LEU A 23 26.06 -1.38 43.86
C LEU A 23 25.59 -2.24 42.67
N ASN A 24 24.38 -2.73 42.78
CA ASN A 24 23.66 -3.30 41.67
C ASN A 24 23.66 -2.31 40.48
N GLU A 25 24.26 -2.71 39.39
CA GLU A 25 24.03 -2.14 38.10
C GLU A 25 22.55 -2.29 37.75
N THR A 26 21.79 -1.22 37.84
CA THR A 26 20.46 -1.13 37.26
C THR A 26 20.59 -1.09 35.74
N ASN A 27 20.60 -2.29 35.15
CA ASN A 27 20.32 -2.48 33.73
C ASN A 27 18.96 -1.86 33.43
N GLN A 28 18.96 -0.66 32.86
CA GLN A 28 17.82 -0.12 32.15
C GLN A 28 17.66 -0.96 30.87
N HIS A 29 17.02 -2.11 31.00
CA HIS A 29 16.40 -2.77 29.88
C HIS A 29 15.27 -1.87 29.39
N SER A 30 15.53 -1.11 28.32
CA SER A 30 14.48 -0.58 27.48
C SER A 30 13.67 -1.77 26.96
N ARG A 31 12.57 -2.05 27.62
CA ARG A 31 11.57 -3.00 27.14
C ARG A 31 10.95 -2.41 25.86
N ASN A 32 11.61 -2.64 24.74
CA ASN A 32 10.95 -2.61 23.43
C ASN A 32 9.89 -3.72 23.47
N HIS A 33 8.70 -3.37 23.95
CA HIS A 33 7.51 -4.16 23.71
C HIS A 33 7.16 -4.04 22.21
N THR A 34 7.92 -4.74 21.38
CA THR A 34 7.35 -5.22 20.12
C THR A 34 6.22 -6.16 20.55
N ARG A 35 4.99 -5.65 20.53
CA ARG A 35 3.82 -6.51 20.61
C ARG A 35 3.99 -7.55 19.51
N ASP A 36 4.19 -8.80 19.90
CA ASP A 36 4.16 -9.93 18.97
C ASP A 36 2.73 -9.98 18.41
N THR A 37 2.55 -9.40 17.22
CA THR A 37 1.27 -9.33 16.51
C THR A 37 1.03 -10.59 15.69
N SER A 38 1.76 -11.68 15.97
CA SER A 38 1.52 -12.94 15.29
C SER A 38 0.13 -13.47 15.67
N LEU A 39 -0.74 -13.55 14.65
CA LEU A 39 -2.06 -14.15 14.81
C LEU A 39 -1.91 -15.65 15.16
N PRO A 40 -2.72 -16.19 16.07
CA PRO A 40 -2.66 -17.61 16.41
C PRO A 40 -2.94 -18.48 15.17
N LYS A 41 -2.26 -19.62 15.10
CA LYS A 41 -2.50 -20.61 14.04
C LYS A 41 -3.80 -21.36 14.33
N ILE A 42 -4.75 -21.33 13.40
CA ILE A 42 -5.93 -22.19 13.43
C ILE A 42 -5.66 -23.40 12.55
N MET A 43 -5.88 -24.60 13.08
CA MET A 43 -5.85 -25.82 12.28
C MET A 43 -7.07 -25.85 11.38
N THR A 44 -6.88 -26.12 10.09
CA THR A 44 -7.95 -26.27 9.12
C THR A 44 -8.05 -27.72 8.68
N PRO A 45 -9.22 -28.25 8.27
CA PRO A 45 -9.34 -29.63 7.76
C PRO A 45 -8.43 -29.90 6.58
N TRP A 46 -8.08 -28.85 5.85
CA TRP A 46 -7.11 -28.87 4.75
C TRP A 46 -5.65 -28.88 5.22
N ALA A 47 -5.38 -28.76 6.52
CA ALA A 47 -4.03 -28.79 7.08
C ALA A 47 -3.31 -30.14 6.91
N MET A 48 -3.97 -31.17 6.42
CA MET A 48 -3.31 -32.39 5.94
C MET A 48 -2.52 -32.17 4.65
N THR A 49 -2.76 -31.06 3.93
CA THR A 49 -1.95 -30.63 2.78
C THR A 49 -1.22 -29.35 3.14
N THR A 50 0.10 -29.34 3.00
CA THR A 50 0.92 -28.16 3.24
C THR A 50 0.43 -27.01 2.37
N THR A 51 -0.05 -25.92 2.99
CA THR A 51 -0.48 -24.73 2.27
C THR A 51 0.73 -24.09 1.59
N LYS A 52 0.68 -23.98 0.25
CA LYS A 52 1.75 -23.38 -0.55
C LYS A 52 1.34 -22.01 -1.03
N ILE A 53 2.29 -21.08 -1.01
CA ILE A 53 2.10 -19.71 -1.49
C ILE A 53 3.24 -19.36 -2.45
N LEU A 54 2.89 -18.83 -3.61
CA LEU A 54 3.83 -18.35 -4.60
C LEU A 54 3.94 -16.83 -4.51
N LEU A 55 5.15 -16.31 -4.28
CA LEU A 55 5.45 -14.89 -4.28
C LEU A 55 6.38 -14.55 -5.46
N LEU A 56 5.98 -13.61 -6.30
CA LEU A 56 6.71 -13.19 -7.49
C LEU A 56 7.29 -11.78 -7.34
N GLU A 57 8.15 -11.38 -8.28
CA GLU A 57 8.62 -10.00 -8.45
C GLU A 57 9.39 -9.45 -7.24
N ASN A 58 10.22 -10.29 -6.60
CA ASN A 58 11.07 -9.89 -5.50
C ASN A 58 10.31 -9.19 -4.34
N ILE A 59 9.14 -9.75 -3.97
CA ILE A 59 8.38 -9.30 -2.80
C ILE A 59 9.25 -9.34 -1.55
N ASN A 60 9.11 -8.32 -0.69
CA ASN A 60 9.93 -8.18 0.52
C ASN A 60 9.85 -9.43 1.41
N GLN A 61 10.99 -9.85 1.94
CA GLN A 61 11.16 -11.05 2.77
C GLN A 61 10.23 -11.11 4.00
N VAL A 62 9.79 -9.96 4.50
CA VAL A 62 8.85 -9.89 5.64
C VAL A 62 7.55 -10.64 5.34
N ALA A 63 7.05 -10.61 4.09
CA ALA A 63 5.88 -11.37 3.69
C ALA A 63 6.09 -12.87 3.88
N ALA A 64 7.21 -13.40 3.36
CA ALA A 64 7.54 -14.82 3.52
C ALA A 64 7.76 -15.20 4.99
N GLN A 65 8.40 -14.34 5.79
CA GLN A 65 8.60 -14.58 7.22
C GLN A 65 7.26 -14.70 7.96
N ILE A 66 6.30 -13.81 7.67
CA ILE A 66 4.95 -13.85 8.26
C ILE A 66 4.24 -15.16 7.87
N LEU A 67 4.27 -15.52 6.61
CA LEU A 67 3.61 -16.71 6.08
C LEU A 67 4.26 -18.00 6.59
N ASN A 68 5.59 -18.07 6.62
CA ASN A 68 6.33 -19.22 7.16
C ASN A 68 6.07 -19.42 8.67
N LYS A 69 5.90 -18.34 9.46
CA LYS A 69 5.50 -18.45 10.88
C LYS A 69 4.15 -19.16 11.05
N GLN A 70 3.27 -19.12 10.05
CA GLN A 70 2.01 -19.85 10.05
C GLN A 70 2.16 -21.30 9.57
N GLY A 71 3.37 -21.72 9.23
CA GLY A 71 3.66 -23.07 8.72
C GLY A 71 3.34 -23.25 7.24
N TYR A 72 3.16 -22.16 6.48
CA TYR A 72 3.00 -22.24 5.03
C TYR A 72 4.34 -22.43 4.34
N VAL A 73 4.34 -23.14 3.21
CA VAL A 73 5.51 -23.24 2.33
C VAL A 73 5.45 -22.10 1.34
N VAL A 74 6.49 -21.28 1.32
CA VAL A 74 6.55 -20.08 0.46
C VAL A 74 7.62 -20.25 -0.60
N ASP A 75 7.19 -20.33 -1.86
CA ASP A 75 8.06 -20.26 -3.03
C ASP A 75 8.19 -18.80 -3.47
N GLN A 76 9.45 -18.31 -3.60
CA GLN A 76 9.72 -16.94 -4.01
C GLN A 76 10.49 -16.92 -5.33
N LEU A 77 10.03 -16.08 -6.28
CA LEU A 77 10.75 -15.76 -7.51
C LEU A 77 11.04 -14.25 -7.56
N LYS A 78 12.23 -13.91 -8.04
CA LYS A 78 12.65 -12.49 -8.19
C LYS A 78 12.03 -11.81 -9.42
N THR A 79 11.54 -12.60 -10.37
CA THR A 79 11.01 -12.13 -11.66
C THR A 79 9.49 -12.22 -11.71
N SER A 80 8.89 -11.48 -12.63
CA SER A 80 7.53 -11.73 -13.12
C SER A 80 7.51 -13.00 -13.98
N LEU A 81 6.34 -13.57 -14.17
CA LEU A 81 6.10 -14.70 -15.08
C LEU A 81 5.22 -14.24 -16.24
N SER A 82 5.41 -14.87 -17.41
CA SER A 82 4.48 -14.78 -18.53
C SER A 82 3.14 -15.42 -18.14
N GLU A 83 2.10 -15.19 -18.94
CA GLU A 83 0.78 -15.82 -18.68
C GLU A 83 0.88 -17.35 -18.72
N GLU A 84 1.59 -17.89 -19.70
CA GLU A 84 1.79 -19.33 -19.89
C GLU A 84 2.57 -19.95 -18.72
N ASP A 85 3.71 -19.36 -18.37
CA ASP A 85 4.54 -19.87 -17.27
C ASP A 85 3.79 -19.80 -15.93
N LEU A 86 2.99 -18.74 -15.71
CA LEU A 86 2.18 -18.60 -14.50
C LEU A 86 1.12 -19.69 -14.41
N ILE A 87 0.42 -19.97 -15.52
CA ILE A 87 -0.59 -21.05 -15.58
C ILE A 87 0.06 -22.40 -15.29
N GLU A 88 1.17 -22.71 -15.96
CA GLU A 88 1.89 -23.96 -15.74
C GLU A 88 2.33 -24.10 -14.27
N ARG A 89 2.89 -23.02 -13.70
CA ARG A 89 3.35 -23.00 -12.31
C ARG A 89 2.22 -23.19 -11.31
N LEU A 90 1.07 -22.54 -11.53
CA LEU A 90 -0.08 -22.68 -10.65
C LEU A 90 -0.69 -24.09 -10.72
N LYS A 91 -0.79 -24.67 -11.91
CA LYS A 91 -1.28 -26.04 -12.12
C LYS A 91 -0.39 -27.08 -11.45
N SER A 92 0.92 -26.97 -11.61
CA SER A 92 1.87 -27.96 -11.10
C SER A 92 2.16 -27.81 -9.61
N GLY A 93 2.08 -26.58 -9.09
CA GLY A 93 2.53 -26.25 -7.73
C GLY A 93 1.47 -26.39 -6.64
N GLU A 94 0.19 -26.49 -7.01
CA GLU A 94 -0.93 -26.61 -6.06
C GLU A 94 -1.01 -25.46 -5.05
N TYR A 95 -0.78 -24.21 -5.48
CA TYR A 95 -0.75 -23.05 -4.62
C TYR A 95 -2.13 -22.59 -4.15
N SER A 96 -2.23 -22.27 -2.86
CA SER A 96 -3.43 -21.66 -2.25
C SER A 96 -3.40 -20.14 -2.29
N GLY A 97 -2.22 -19.53 -2.45
CA GLY A 97 -2.03 -18.08 -2.52
C GLY A 97 -1.02 -17.67 -3.58
N LEU A 98 -1.27 -16.55 -4.21
CA LEU A 98 -0.41 -15.93 -5.20
C LEU A 98 -0.12 -14.47 -4.81
N GLY A 99 1.14 -14.12 -4.62
CA GLY A 99 1.60 -12.73 -4.42
C GLY A 99 2.29 -12.21 -5.66
N ILE A 100 1.86 -11.05 -6.13
CA ILE A 100 2.43 -10.34 -7.28
C ILE A 100 2.68 -8.86 -6.93
N ARG A 101 3.43 -8.15 -7.77
CA ARG A 101 3.50 -6.69 -7.72
C ARG A 101 2.76 -6.10 -8.92
N SER A 102 3.44 -5.28 -9.72
CA SER A 102 2.81 -4.52 -10.81
C SER A 102 2.98 -5.14 -12.20
N LYS A 103 3.87 -6.12 -12.36
CA LYS A 103 4.27 -6.62 -13.69
C LYS A 103 3.50 -7.86 -14.14
N THR A 104 3.32 -8.84 -13.25
CA THR A 104 2.61 -10.09 -13.58
C THR A 104 1.13 -9.82 -13.79
N LYS A 105 0.59 -10.25 -14.92
CA LYS A 105 -0.84 -10.13 -15.25
C LYS A 105 -1.58 -11.40 -14.83
N VAL A 106 -2.62 -11.23 -14.00
CA VAL A 106 -3.52 -12.32 -13.62
C VAL A 106 -4.84 -12.12 -14.37
N THR A 107 -4.86 -12.65 -15.58
CA THR A 107 -6.00 -12.57 -16.48
C THR A 107 -7.11 -13.53 -16.08
N GLU A 108 -8.27 -13.42 -16.73
CA GLU A 108 -9.36 -14.39 -16.59
C GLU A 108 -8.90 -15.81 -16.93
N ARG A 109 -8.05 -15.96 -17.96
CA ARG A 109 -7.49 -17.25 -18.36
C ARG A 109 -6.63 -17.85 -17.25
N VAL A 110 -5.74 -17.06 -16.63
CA VAL A 110 -4.93 -17.51 -15.49
C VAL A 110 -5.84 -18.00 -14.36
N ILE A 111 -6.86 -17.21 -13.97
CA ILE A 111 -7.79 -17.55 -12.89
C ILE A 111 -8.54 -18.86 -13.19
N ARG A 112 -9.08 -19.00 -14.38
CA ARG A 112 -9.80 -20.20 -14.80
C ARG A 112 -8.92 -21.45 -14.77
N GLU A 113 -7.66 -21.30 -15.16
CA GLU A 113 -6.73 -22.42 -15.29
C GLU A 113 -5.89 -22.70 -14.03
N ALA A 114 -5.88 -21.77 -13.06
CA ALA A 114 -5.15 -21.92 -11.78
C ALA A 114 -5.64 -23.10 -10.91
N GLY A 115 -6.82 -23.64 -11.22
CA GLY A 115 -7.42 -24.74 -10.46
C GLY A 115 -8.16 -24.31 -9.20
N SER A 116 -8.79 -25.28 -8.54
CA SER A 116 -9.66 -25.03 -7.37
C SER A 116 -8.92 -24.66 -6.08
N LYS A 117 -7.60 -24.88 -6.01
CA LYS A 117 -6.80 -24.66 -4.79
C LYS A 117 -6.46 -23.19 -4.55
N LEU A 118 -6.42 -22.34 -5.58
CA LEU A 118 -6.16 -20.92 -5.40
C LEU A 118 -7.32 -20.24 -4.67
N LEU A 119 -7.02 -19.60 -3.54
CA LEU A 119 -7.98 -18.98 -2.63
C LEU A 119 -7.79 -17.48 -2.52
N VAL A 120 -6.53 -17.00 -2.67
CA VAL A 120 -6.17 -15.63 -2.40
C VAL A 120 -5.09 -15.12 -3.36
N ILE A 121 -5.24 -13.89 -3.82
CA ILE A 121 -4.24 -13.15 -4.60
C ILE A 121 -3.89 -11.88 -3.83
N GLY A 122 -2.59 -11.56 -3.71
CA GLY A 122 -2.09 -10.33 -3.11
C GLY A 122 -1.35 -9.49 -4.13
N CYS A 123 -1.79 -8.26 -4.30
CA CYS A 123 -1.06 -7.22 -5.00
C CYS A 123 -0.17 -6.51 -3.97
N PHE A 124 1.13 -6.80 -3.96
CA PHE A 124 2.10 -6.15 -3.08
C PHE A 124 2.47 -4.75 -3.62
N CYS A 125 1.46 -3.96 -3.88
CA CYS A 125 1.47 -2.59 -4.38
C CYS A 125 0.09 -1.95 -4.16
N ILE A 126 -0.07 -0.68 -4.55
CA ILE A 126 -1.35 0.02 -4.46
C ILE A 126 -2.33 -0.45 -5.55
N GLY A 127 -1.86 -0.51 -6.80
CA GLY A 127 -2.70 -0.82 -7.96
C GLY A 127 -3.13 -2.28 -8.00
N THR A 128 -4.31 -2.53 -8.56
CA THR A 128 -4.88 -3.87 -8.77
C THR A 128 -5.27 -4.13 -10.23
N ASN A 129 -4.93 -3.20 -11.12
CA ASN A 129 -5.24 -3.26 -12.56
C ASN A 129 -4.58 -4.44 -13.29
N GLN A 130 -3.58 -5.07 -12.70
CA GLN A 130 -2.93 -6.28 -13.21
C GLN A 130 -3.71 -7.56 -12.93
N VAL A 131 -4.80 -7.51 -12.11
CA VAL A 131 -5.65 -8.65 -11.78
C VAL A 131 -7.05 -8.43 -12.35
N ASN A 132 -7.61 -9.43 -13.02
CA ASN A 132 -9.03 -9.41 -13.38
C ASN A 132 -9.89 -9.68 -12.13
N LEU A 133 -10.29 -8.58 -11.45
CA LEU A 133 -11.00 -8.63 -10.18
C LEU A 133 -12.36 -9.32 -10.28
N GLN A 134 -13.06 -9.16 -11.41
CA GLN A 134 -14.37 -9.77 -11.61
C GLN A 134 -14.25 -11.29 -11.80
N ALA A 135 -13.30 -11.74 -12.61
CA ALA A 135 -13.03 -13.16 -12.76
C ALA A 135 -12.59 -13.81 -11.45
N ALA A 136 -11.74 -13.14 -10.67
CA ALA A 136 -11.32 -13.62 -9.34
C ALA A 136 -12.52 -13.74 -8.39
N ALA A 137 -13.42 -12.74 -8.35
CA ALA A 137 -14.63 -12.77 -7.56
C ALA A 137 -15.53 -13.95 -7.96
N SER A 138 -15.77 -14.13 -9.26
CA SER A 138 -16.60 -15.23 -9.80
C SER A 138 -16.01 -16.62 -9.53
N ALA A 139 -14.67 -16.72 -9.36
CA ALA A 139 -14.00 -17.95 -8.97
C ALA A 139 -13.91 -18.16 -7.44
N GLY A 140 -14.47 -17.24 -6.65
CA GLY A 140 -14.39 -17.26 -5.18
C GLY A 140 -12.99 -17.01 -4.65
N ILE A 141 -12.14 -16.26 -5.39
CA ILE A 141 -10.76 -15.90 -5.02
C ILE A 141 -10.75 -14.46 -4.52
N SER A 142 -10.33 -14.27 -3.27
CA SER A 142 -10.20 -12.93 -2.68
C SER A 142 -8.91 -12.25 -3.12
N VAL A 143 -8.98 -10.95 -3.41
CA VAL A 143 -7.83 -10.15 -3.83
C VAL A 143 -7.57 -9.04 -2.80
N PHE A 144 -6.33 -8.94 -2.34
CA PHE A 144 -5.87 -7.91 -1.40
C PHE A 144 -4.79 -7.05 -2.04
N ASN A 145 -4.69 -5.81 -1.61
CA ASN A 145 -3.60 -4.91 -1.97
C ASN A 145 -3.08 -4.16 -0.73
N SER A 146 -2.14 -3.25 -0.94
CA SER A 146 -1.62 -2.35 0.09
C SER A 146 -1.83 -0.91 -0.37
N PRO A 147 -2.97 -0.31 -0.03
CA PRO A 147 -3.34 1.00 -0.57
C PRO A 147 -2.58 2.18 0.07
N PHE A 148 -2.02 2.02 1.30
CA PHE A 148 -1.58 3.16 2.10
C PHE A 148 -0.17 3.04 2.70
N SER A 149 0.45 1.88 2.65
CA SER A 149 1.74 1.61 3.33
C SER A 149 2.94 2.41 2.80
N ASN A 150 2.83 3.01 1.62
CA ASN A 150 3.87 3.85 1.03
C ASN A 150 3.57 5.36 1.10
N SER A 151 2.48 5.77 1.76
CA SER A 151 2.04 7.16 1.77
C SER A 151 3.11 8.11 2.31
N ARG A 152 3.84 7.69 3.34
CA ARG A 152 4.94 8.47 3.92
C ARG A 152 6.10 8.66 2.94
N SER A 153 6.48 7.62 2.23
CA SER A 153 7.58 7.66 1.26
C SER A 153 7.29 8.63 0.12
N VAL A 154 6.07 8.60 -0.41
CA VAL A 154 5.64 9.55 -1.45
C VAL A 154 5.65 10.99 -0.92
N ALA A 155 5.12 11.23 0.27
CA ALA A 155 5.10 12.56 0.86
C ALA A 155 6.53 13.13 1.06
N GLU A 156 7.49 12.29 1.47
CA GLU A 156 8.89 12.70 1.61
C GLU A 156 9.58 12.97 0.28
N LEU A 157 9.26 12.19 -0.76
CA LEU A 157 9.76 12.46 -2.11
C LEU A 157 9.26 13.81 -2.60
N VAL A 158 7.96 14.12 -2.47
CA VAL A 158 7.39 15.42 -2.84
C VAL A 158 8.07 16.57 -2.12
N ILE A 159 8.32 16.46 -0.82
CA ILE A 159 9.06 17.49 -0.05
C ILE A 159 10.47 17.70 -0.63
N SER A 160 11.16 16.61 -0.96
CA SER A 160 12.51 16.72 -1.55
C SER A 160 12.49 17.40 -2.92
N GLU A 161 11.55 17.05 -3.78
CA GLU A 161 11.36 17.63 -5.11
C GLU A 161 10.99 19.09 -5.04
N LEU A 162 10.10 19.46 -4.13
CA LEU A 162 9.68 20.85 -3.87
C LEU A 162 10.89 21.74 -3.51
N ILE A 163 11.75 21.27 -2.59
CA ILE A 163 12.96 21.98 -2.21
C ILE A 163 13.96 22.00 -3.36
N ALA A 164 14.14 20.89 -4.08
CA ALA A 164 15.05 20.77 -5.20
C ALA A 164 14.66 21.71 -6.36
N LEU A 165 13.37 21.78 -6.72
CA LEU A 165 12.84 22.69 -7.73
C LEU A 165 13.05 24.15 -7.33
N SER A 166 12.73 24.53 -6.09
CA SER A 166 12.87 25.89 -5.60
C SER A 166 14.34 26.39 -5.59
N ARG A 167 15.28 25.47 -5.60
CA ARG A 167 16.73 25.75 -5.57
C ARG A 167 17.44 25.42 -6.89
N GLN A 168 16.73 24.92 -7.90
CA GLN A 168 17.33 24.40 -9.16
C GLN A 168 18.47 23.40 -8.89
N LEU A 169 18.27 22.53 -7.88
CA LEU A 169 19.35 21.75 -7.28
C LEU A 169 19.99 20.79 -8.29
N PHE A 170 19.18 20.09 -9.09
CA PHE A 170 19.70 19.10 -10.04
C PHE A 170 20.46 19.78 -11.18
N ASP A 171 19.98 20.91 -11.71
CA ASP A 171 20.71 21.68 -12.74
C ASP A 171 22.07 22.16 -12.20
N ARG A 172 22.07 22.71 -10.98
CA ARG A 172 23.33 23.19 -10.36
C ARG A 172 24.31 22.07 -10.11
N SER A 173 23.81 20.89 -9.65
CA SER A 173 24.63 19.72 -9.45
C SER A 173 25.22 19.19 -10.77
N ASP A 174 24.40 19.05 -11.80
CA ASP A 174 24.83 18.59 -13.11
C ASP A 174 25.86 19.56 -13.75
N GLU A 175 25.62 20.88 -13.67
CA GLU A 175 26.58 21.88 -14.13
C GLU A 175 27.94 21.73 -13.44
N LEU A 176 27.97 21.53 -12.12
CA LEU A 176 29.22 21.39 -11.39
C LEU A 176 29.91 20.07 -11.72
N HIS A 177 29.20 18.96 -11.92
CA HIS A 177 29.77 17.70 -12.40
C HIS A 177 30.43 17.84 -13.79
N ARG A 178 29.97 18.79 -14.60
CA ARG A 178 30.59 19.16 -15.88
C ARG A 178 31.68 20.23 -15.76
N GLY A 179 32.06 20.63 -14.55
CA GLY A 179 33.09 21.63 -14.29
C GLY A 179 32.61 23.09 -14.46
N ILE A 180 31.30 23.33 -14.51
CA ILE A 180 30.73 24.67 -14.67
C ILE A 180 30.38 25.23 -13.30
N TRP A 181 31.04 26.31 -12.90
CA TRP A 181 30.76 27.06 -11.68
C TRP A 181 29.67 28.11 -11.94
N ASN A 182 28.44 27.84 -11.51
CA ASN A 182 27.30 28.74 -11.75
C ASN A 182 26.59 29.06 -10.43
N LYS A 183 27.09 30.07 -9.70
CA LYS A 183 26.53 30.57 -8.43
C LYS A 183 25.56 31.72 -8.70
N VAL A 184 24.25 31.40 -8.76
CA VAL A 184 23.18 32.38 -8.98
C VAL A 184 22.07 32.23 -7.95
N SER A 185 21.43 33.35 -7.59
CA SER A 185 20.24 33.37 -6.73
C SER A 185 18.94 33.68 -7.50
N LYS A 186 19.06 34.07 -8.77
CA LYS A 186 17.89 34.38 -9.63
C LYS A 186 17.05 33.14 -9.86
N GLY A 187 15.76 33.19 -9.55
CA GLY A 187 14.83 32.08 -9.69
C GLY A 187 14.98 31.00 -8.61
N CYS A 188 15.77 31.26 -7.56
CA CYS A 188 15.88 30.39 -6.39
C CYS A 188 15.13 30.99 -5.20
N TRP A 189 14.38 30.18 -4.48
CA TRP A 189 13.46 30.60 -3.43
C TRP A 189 13.65 29.79 -2.15
N GLU A 190 13.27 30.36 -1.02
CA GLU A 190 12.95 29.62 0.19
C GLU A 190 11.49 29.14 0.09
N VAL A 191 11.20 27.97 0.61
CA VAL A 191 9.83 27.40 0.63
C VAL A 191 8.97 27.98 1.74
N ARG A 192 9.60 28.54 2.76
CA ARG A 192 8.93 29.19 3.88
C ARG A 192 8.02 30.34 3.39
N GLY A 193 6.77 30.34 3.84
CA GLY A 193 5.77 31.33 3.45
C GLY A 193 5.21 31.17 2.04
N LYS A 194 5.65 30.15 1.27
CA LYS A 194 5.07 29.80 -0.01
C LYS A 194 3.80 28.98 0.15
N VAL A 195 2.92 29.06 -0.82
CA VAL A 195 1.65 28.31 -0.83
C VAL A 195 1.83 26.98 -1.55
N LEU A 196 1.55 25.90 -0.86
CA LEU A 196 1.43 24.56 -1.44
C LEU A 196 -0.03 24.23 -1.68
N GLY A 197 -0.41 24.02 -2.94
CA GLY A 197 -1.70 23.51 -3.36
C GLY A 197 -1.65 21.99 -3.52
N ILE A 198 -2.51 21.27 -2.81
CA ILE A 198 -2.60 19.80 -2.85
C ILE A 198 -3.90 19.40 -3.55
N ILE A 199 -3.81 18.67 -4.67
CA ILE A 199 -4.95 18.07 -5.36
C ILE A 199 -5.10 16.64 -4.88
N GLY A 200 -6.19 16.35 -4.13
CA GLY A 200 -6.40 15.07 -3.45
C GLY A 200 -5.83 15.06 -2.03
N TYR A 201 -6.68 15.32 -1.04
CA TYR A 201 -6.29 15.40 0.38
C TYR A 201 -6.51 14.08 1.14
N GLY A 202 -6.20 12.96 0.46
CA GLY A 202 -6.25 11.61 1.03
C GLY A 202 -5.04 11.28 1.92
N HIS A 203 -4.66 10.01 1.98
CA HIS A 203 -3.58 9.52 2.87
C HIS A 203 -2.21 10.16 2.61
N ILE A 204 -1.87 10.45 1.35
CA ILE A 204 -0.61 11.11 1.00
C ILE A 204 -0.74 12.61 1.26
N GLY A 205 -1.79 13.24 0.74
CA GLY A 205 -1.99 14.69 0.85
C GLY A 205 -2.04 15.17 2.30
N THR A 206 -2.68 14.44 3.20
CA THR A 206 -2.73 14.77 4.63
C THR A 206 -1.37 14.68 5.31
N GLN A 207 -0.57 13.64 5.01
CA GLN A 207 0.79 13.53 5.56
C GLN A 207 1.72 14.61 5.01
N LEU A 208 1.60 14.90 3.71
CA LEU A 208 2.37 15.96 3.05
C LEU A 208 2.04 17.32 3.63
N SER A 209 0.76 17.61 3.90
CA SER A 209 0.32 18.87 4.51
C SER A 209 1.04 19.14 5.82
N VAL A 210 1.10 18.15 6.72
CA VAL A 210 1.81 18.27 8.00
C VAL A 210 3.31 18.52 7.82
N LEU A 211 3.95 17.85 6.85
CA LEU A 211 5.37 18.06 6.56
C LEU A 211 5.65 19.44 5.98
N ALA A 212 4.79 19.91 5.08
CA ALA A 212 4.92 21.23 4.45
C ALA A 212 4.71 22.36 5.48
N GLU A 213 3.74 22.23 6.36
CA GLU A 213 3.54 23.19 7.47
C GLU A 213 4.74 23.24 8.42
N ALA A 214 5.38 22.12 8.70
CA ALA A 214 6.61 22.07 9.51
C ALA A 214 7.78 22.83 8.85
N LEU A 215 7.79 22.95 7.52
CA LEU A 215 8.73 23.80 6.78
C LEU A 215 8.30 25.27 6.71
N GLY A 216 7.17 25.63 7.32
CA GLY A 216 6.63 26.99 7.32
C GLY A 216 5.90 27.38 6.03
N MET A 217 5.42 26.41 5.25
CA MET A 217 4.56 26.66 4.09
C MET A 217 3.11 26.89 4.51
N ILE A 218 2.36 27.57 3.66
CA ILE A 218 0.91 27.72 3.76
C ILE A 218 0.30 26.62 2.90
N VAL A 219 -0.56 25.76 3.48
CA VAL A 219 -1.17 24.67 2.74
C VAL A 219 -2.63 24.96 2.41
N ILE A 220 -2.97 24.82 1.14
CA ILE A 220 -4.34 24.82 0.63
C ILE A 220 -4.54 23.51 -0.15
N TYR A 221 -5.78 23.02 -0.19
CA TYR A 221 -6.06 21.78 -0.93
C TYR A 221 -7.42 21.80 -1.62
N TYR A 222 -7.52 21.01 -2.67
CA TYR A 222 -8.75 20.71 -3.38
C TYR A 222 -9.02 19.21 -3.29
N ASP A 223 -10.25 18.85 -2.96
CA ASP A 223 -10.76 17.47 -3.02
C ASP A 223 -12.24 17.50 -3.44
N VAL A 224 -12.69 16.42 -4.07
CA VAL A 224 -14.09 16.27 -4.53
C VAL A 224 -15.08 16.05 -3.37
N VAL A 225 -14.56 15.70 -2.19
CA VAL A 225 -15.36 15.54 -0.97
C VAL A 225 -14.88 16.52 0.10
N PRO A 226 -15.75 16.95 1.02
CA PRO A 226 -15.33 17.74 2.16
C PRO A 226 -14.53 16.86 3.11
N ILE A 227 -13.26 17.21 3.32
CA ILE A 227 -12.35 16.50 4.22
C ILE A 227 -11.89 17.46 5.31
N MET A 228 -11.96 17.03 6.57
CA MET A 228 -11.45 17.85 7.67
C MET A 228 -9.91 17.97 7.56
N PRO A 229 -9.36 19.19 7.54
CA PRO A 229 -7.92 19.38 7.40
C PRO A 229 -7.17 18.97 8.67
N LEU A 230 -5.90 18.59 8.48
CA LEU A 230 -4.92 18.50 9.55
C LEU A 230 -4.17 19.82 9.65
N GLY A 231 -3.85 20.26 10.86
CA GLY A 231 -3.11 21.50 11.09
C GLY A 231 -3.89 22.75 10.68
N SER A 232 -3.25 23.63 9.93
CA SER A 232 -3.81 24.91 9.45
C SER A 232 -4.19 24.91 7.96
N ALA A 233 -4.13 23.74 7.30
CA ALA A 233 -4.49 23.60 5.89
C ALA A 233 -5.95 23.98 5.63
N ARG A 234 -6.24 24.55 4.46
CA ARG A 234 -7.58 25.03 4.11
C ARG A 234 -8.07 24.42 2.80
N GLN A 235 -9.28 23.90 2.81
CA GLN A 235 -9.95 23.45 1.58
C GLN A 235 -10.37 24.65 0.73
N ILE A 236 -10.14 24.56 -0.56
CA ILE A 236 -10.64 25.49 -1.59
C ILE A 236 -11.63 24.72 -2.43
N GLU A 237 -12.82 25.29 -2.66
CA GLU A 237 -13.92 24.61 -3.35
C GLU A 237 -13.67 24.44 -4.85
N GLY A 238 -12.95 25.37 -5.48
CA GLY A 238 -12.67 25.36 -6.91
C GLY A 238 -11.23 24.97 -7.23
N LEU A 239 -11.04 24.01 -8.15
CA LEU A 239 -9.69 23.62 -8.61
C LEU A 239 -8.95 24.83 -9.19
N GLU A 240 -9.57 25.59 -10.12
CA GLU A 240 -8.94 26.77 -10.74
C GLU A 240 -8.58 27.84 -9.70
N GLU A 241 -9.45 28.05 -8.72
CA GLU A 241 -9.18 28.99 -7.63
C GLU A 241 -7.95 28.56 -6.82
N MET A 242 -7.83 27.27 -6.49
CA MET A 242 -6.66 26.74 -5.77
C MET A 242 -5.39 26.88 -6.62
N LEU A 243 -5.44 26.54 -7.93
CA LEU A 243 -4.31 26.64 -8.86
C LEU A 243 -3.78 28.09 -8.95
N SER A 244 -4.69 29.08 -8.97
CA SER A 244 -4.32 30.50 -9.08
C SER A 244 -3.61 31.06 -7.83
N GLN A 245 -3.75 30.39 -6.68
CA GLN A 245 -3.15 30.82 -5.41
C GLN A 245 -1.84 30.11 -5.10
N ALA A 246 -1.62 28.90 -5.64
CA ALA A 246 -0.51 28.04 -5.28
C ALA A 246 0.82 28.44 -5.95
N ASP A 247 1.90 28.49 -5.18
CA ASP A 247 3.27 28.59 -5.70
C ASP A 247 3.79 27.23 -6.15
N PHE A 248 3.35 26.16 -5.49
CA PHE A 248 3.63 24.76 -5.82
C PHE A 248 2.31 24.00 -5.85
N VAL A 249 2.10 23.20 -6.87
CA VAL A 249 0.94 22.30 -7.00
C VAL A 249 1.41 20.88 -7.02
N THR A 250 0.83 20.02 -6.19
CA THR A 250 1.12 18.60 -6.15
C THR A 250 -0.17 17.77 -6.26
N ILE A 251 -0.07 16.63 -6.95
CA ILE A 251 -1.22 15.80 -7.33
C ILE A 251 -1.17 14.45 -6.61
N HIS A 252 -2.28 14.09 -5.95
CA HIS A 252 -2.43 12.84 -5.19
C HIS A 252 -3.80 12.19 -5.41
N VAL A 253 -4.25 12.13 -6.66
CA VAL A 253 -5.51 11.50 -7.05
C VAL A 253 -5.27 10.15 -7.74
N PRO A 254 -6.22 9.20 -7.69
CA PRO A 254 -6.17 7.95 -8.46
C PRO A 254 -6.37 8.21 -9.96
N GLU A 255 -6.01 7.25 -10.81
CA GLU A 255 -6.37 7.23 -12.22
C GLU A 255 -7.80 6.70 -12.38
N LEU A 256 -8.72 7.59 -12.70
CA LEU A 256 -10.13 7.33 -12.96
C LEU A 256 -10.52 8.04 -14.28
N PRO A 257 -11.64 7.67 -14.91
CA PRO A 257 -12.08 8.39 -16.11
C PRO A 257 -12.18 9.91 -15.92
N GLU A 258 -12.54 10.37 -14.71
CA GLU A 258 -12.71 11.78 -14.36
C GLU A 258 -11.40 12.50 -14.06
N THR A 259 -10.31 11.76 -13.83
CA THR A 259 -8.99 12.33 -13.52
C THR A 259 -7.99 12.20 -14.67
N ILE A 260 -8.35 11.53 -15.76
CA ILE A 260 -7.53 11.50 -16.99
C ILE A 260 -7.48 12.91 -17.55
N ASP A 261 -6.26 13.40 -17.86
CA ASP A 261 -5.99 14.75 -18.36
C ASP A 261 -6.62 15.87 -17.51
N MET A 262 -6.81 15.60 -16.20
CA MET A 262 -7.36 16.56 -15.25
C MET A 262 -6.53 17.85 -15.20
N ILE A 263 -5.24 17.75 -15.42
CA ILE A 263 -4.32 18.90 -15.52
C ILE A 263 -3.87 19.00 -16.98
N SER A 264 -4.65 19.76 -17.73
CA SER A 264 -4.47 20.03 -19.16
C SER A 264 -4.02 21.48 -19.40
N ALA A 265 -3.99 21.92 -20.64
CA ALA A 265 -3.59 23.28 -21.02
C ALA A 265 -4.37 24.36 -20.27
N LYS A 266 -5.67 24.15 -20.01
CA LYS A 266 -6.53 25.09 -19.29
C LYS A 266 -6.10 25.23 -17.83
N GLU A 267 -5.93 24.12 -17.13
CA GLU A 267 -5.54 24.11 -15.73
C GLU A 267 -4.11 24.63 -15.55
N LEU A 268 -3.19 24.25 -16.44
CA LEU A 268 -1.82 24.78 -16.46
C LEU A 268 -1.79 26.28 -16.66
N ALA A 269 -2.63 26.83 -17.55
CA ALA A 269 -2.76 28.28 -17.77
C ALA A 269 -3.36 29.00 -16.56
N SER A 270 -4.18 28.32 -15.75
CA SER A 270 -4.78 28.87 -14.51
C SER A 270 -3.78 28.88 -13.35
N MET A 271 -2.69 28.14 -13.44
CA MET A 271 -1.64 28.15 -12.44
C MET A 271 -0.94 29.49 -12.38
N LYS A 272 -0.45 29.82 -11.21
CA LYS A 272 0.29 31.07 -10.97
C LYS A 272 1.56 31.11 -11.84
N LYS A 273 1.83 32.25 -12.48
CA LYS A 273 3.07 32.39 -13.25
C LYS A 273 4.29 32.16 -12.37
N ASN A 274 5.26 31.40 -12.86
CA ASN A 274 6.46 30.95 -12.16
C ASN A 274 6.19 29.99 -11.00
N SER A 275 5.04 29.31 -10.99
CA SER A 275 4.76 28.21 -10.07
C SER A 275 5.37 26.89 -10.57
N TYR A 276 5.21 25.84 -9.76
CA TYR A 276 5.80 24.53 -10.00
C TYR A 276 4.71 23.46 -9.94
N LEU A 277 4.81 22.44 -10.80
CA LEU A 277 3.94 21.25 -10.78
C LEU A 277 4.72 20.00 -10.35
N ILE A 278 4.12 19.20 -9.47
CA ILE A 278 4.69 17.91 -9.00
C ILE A 278 3.63 16.84 -9.21
N ASN A 279 3.96 15.78 -9.95
CA ASN A 279 3.08 14.64 -10.16
C ASN A 279 3.77 13.33 -9.75
N ASN A 280 3.42 12.84 -8.55
CA ASN A 280 3.85 11.55 -8.01
C ASN A 280 2.63 10.64 -7.79
N SER A 281 1.55 10.83 -8.60
CA SER A 281 0.31 10.07 -8.48
C SER A 281 0.11 9.05 -9.59
N ARG A 282 -0.37 9.49 -10.75
CA ARG A 282 -0.59 8.68 -11.97
C ARG A 282 -0.24 9.47 -13.22
N GLY A 283 0.38 8.80 -14.20
CA GLY A 283 0.91 9.46 -15.40
C GLY A 283 -0.16 10.13 -16.25
N LYS A 284 -1.33 9.49 -16.41
CA LYS A 284 -2.42 10.00 -17.25
C LYS A 284 -3.22 11.16 -16.64
N VAL A 285 -2.88 11.59 -15.42
CA VAL A 285 -3.57 12.74 -14.79
C VAL A 285 -3.11 14.07 -15.38
N VAL A 286 -1.91 14.11 -15.96
CA VAL A 286 -1.30 15.32 -16.54
C VAL A 286 -1.12 15.11 -18.04
N ASP A 287 -1.61 16.06 -18.82
CA ASP A 287 -1.29 16.20 -20.26
C ASP A 287 0.17 16.63 -20.40
N ILE A 288 1.07 15.69 -20.68
CA ILE A 288 2.52 15.95 -20.80
C ILE A 288 2.85 16.91 -21.95
N PRO A 289 2.28 16.80 -23.15
CA PRO A 289 2.41 17.79 -24.20
C PRO A 289 2.09 19.23 -23.75
N ALA A 290 0.94 19.43 -23.08
CA ALA A 290 0.54 20.73 -22.56
C ALA A 290 1.48 21.24 -21.45
N LEU A 291 1.98 20.34 -20.60
CA LEU A 291 2.99 20.68 -19.58
C LEU A 291 4.29 21.19 -20.24
N ILE A 292 4.76 20.53 -21.30
CA ILE A 292 5.95 20.94 -22.05
C ILE A 292 5.78 22.37 -22.60
N GLU A 293 4.63 22.67 -23.22
CA GLU A 293 4.35 24.00 -23.75
C GLU A 293 4.34 25.08 -22.64
N SER A 294 3.79 24.75 -21.48
CA SER A 294 3.75 25.65 -20.32
C SER A 294 5.16 25.92 -19.76
N LEU A 295 6.03 24.92 -19.74
CA LEU A 295 7.43 25.03 -19.32
C LEU A 295 8.27 25.82 -20.34
N GLU A 296 8.17 25.49 -21.62
CA GLU A 296 8.91 26.16 -22.71
C GLU A 296 8.53 27.64 -22.86
N SER A 297 7.26 28.00 -22.60
CA SER A 297 6.79 29.39 -22.57
C SER A 297 7.22 30.15 -21.29
N ASN A 298 7.87 29.49 -20.34
CA ASN A 298 8.21 30.01 -19.02
C ASN A 298 6.98 30.52 -18.23
N HIS A 299 5.82 29.91 -18.45
CA HIS A 299 4.67 30.09 -17.56
C HIS A 299 4.91 29.38 -16.23
N LEU A 300 5.26 28.08 -16.27
CA LEU A 300 5.77 27.36 -15.12
C LEU A 300 7.29 27.49 -14.99
N ALA A 301 7.79 27.55 -13.75
CA ALA A 301 9.22 27.65 -13.43
C ALA A 301 9.93 26.29 -13.37
N GLY A 302 9.19 25.20 -13.31
CA GLY A 302 9.71 23.84 -13.29
C GLY A 302 8.64 22.80 -12.95
N ALA A 303 9.01 21.52 -13.08
CA ALA A 303 8.14 20.42 -12.73
C ALA A 303 8.93 19.21 -12.20
N ALA A 304 8.28 18.37 -11.38
CA ALA A 304 8.75 17.04 -11.01
C ALA A 304 7.71 16.00 -11.43
N ILE A 305 8.15 14.98 -12.15
CA ILE A 305 7.30 13.93 -12.71
C ILE A 305 7.91 12.59 -12.36
N ASP A 306 7.26 11.85 -11.47
CA ASP A 306 7.64 10.49 -11.06
C ASP A 306 6.87 9.40 -11.80
N VAL A 307 5.76 9.76 -12.48
CA VAL A 307 4.82 8.84 -13.12
C VAL A 307 4.51 9.25 -14.55
N PHE A 308 4.33 8.28 -15.44
CA PHE A 308 4.19 8.52 -16.88
C PHE A 308 2.98 7.79 -17.48
N PRO A 309 2.38 8.29 -18.57
CA PRO A 309 1.26 7.63 -19.23
C PRO A 309 1.56 6.20 -19.67
N ASP A 310 2.77 5.98 -20.19
CA ASP A 310 3.26 4.66 -20.65
C ASP A 310 4.57 4.32 -19.94
N GLU A 311 4.46 3.50 -18.89
CA GLU A 311 5.59 3.06 -18.08
C GLU A 311 6.10 1.68 -18.55
N PRO A 312 7.43 1.48 -18.64
CA PRO A 312 7.99 0.20 -19.06
C PRO A 312 7.75 -0.90 -18.01
N GLY A 313 7.48 -2.11 -18.49
CA GLY A 313 7.25 -3.27 -17.63
C GLY A 313 8.47 -3.77 -16.87
N SER A 314 9.70 -3.31 -17.20
CA SER A 314 10.96 -3.72 -16.57
C SER A 314 11.96 -2.58 -16.52
N ASN A 315 12.91 -2.66 -15.56
CA ASN A 315 14.05 -1.77 -15.57
C ASN A 315 14.90 -2.00 -16.81
N GLY A 316 15.41 -0.93 -17.42
CA GLY A 316 16.22 -0.98 -18.63
C GLY A 316 16.36 0.39 -19.28
N GLU A 317 16.94 0.41 -20.48
CA GLU A 317 17.21 1.63 -21.23
C GLU A 317 16.07 2.01 -22.21
N ASN A 318 14.95 1.29 -22.18
CA ASN A 318 13.90 1.33 -23.22
C ASN A 318 12.75 2.31 -22.93
N PHE A 319 12.93 3.26 -22.02
CA PHE A 319 11.89 4.27 -21.73
C PHE A 319 11.57 5.15 -22.95
N ASN A 320 12.51 5.27 -23.88
CA ASN A 320 12.46 6.16 -25.05
C ASN A 320 12.00 5.45 -26.35
N ASP A 321 11.60 4.18 -26.31
CA ASP A 321 11.33 3.34 -27.50
C ASP A 321 9.95 3.62 -28.13
N GLY A 322 9.68 4.87 -28.48
CA GLY A 322 8.59 5.25 -29.38
C GLY A 322 7.23 5.53 -28.75
N LEU A 323 6.92 5.03 -27.57
CA LEU A 323 5.67 5.30 -26.86
C LEU A 323 5.65 6.69 -26.22
N ASN A 324 6.82 7.18 -25.80
CA ASN A 324 7.00 8.45 -25.10
C ASN A 324 7.68 9.49 -26.01
N SER A 325 7.06 9.81 -27.15
CA SER A 325 7.62 10.75 -28.17
C SER A 325 7.94 12.16 -27.60
N TRP A 326 7.25 12.56 -26.56
CA TRP A 326 7.44 13.82 -25.82
C TRP A 326 8.73 13.84 -24.99
N PHE A 327 9.30 12.69 -24.64
CA PHE A 327 10.44 12.59 -23.72
C PHE A 327 11.65 13.38 -24.16
N SER A 328 11.97 13.37 -25.46
CA SER A 328 13.11 14.11 -26.02
C SER A 328 13.02 15.62 -25.88
N ARG A 329 11.80 16.17 -25.74
CA ARG A 329 11.57 17.59 -25.44
C ARG A 329 11.65 17.84 -23.94
N LEU A 330 10.89 17.10 -23.13
CA LEU A 330 10.78 17.26 -21.68
C LEU A 330 12.14 17.14 -20.98
N SER A 331 12.94 16.14 -21.36
CA SER A 331 14.26 15.86 -20.75
C SER A 331 15.32 16.96 -20.98
N LYS A 332 15.09 17.90 -21.89
CA LYS A 332 15.99 19.01 -22.18
C LYS A 332 15.62 20.30 -21.46
N ILE A 333 14.42 20.34 -20.88
CA ILE A 333 13.95 21.53 -20.19
C ILE A 333 14.64 21.62 -18.82
N LYS A 334 15.16 22.81 -18.51
CA LYS A 334 15.81 23.06 -17.23
C LYS A 334 14.80 23.07 -16.10
N ASN A 335 15.29 22.75 -14.91
CA ASN A 335 14.49 22.66 -13.69
C ASN A 335 13.29 21.72 -13.81
N VAL A 336 13.49 20.60 -14.52
CA VAL A 336 12.57 19.47 -14.60
C VAL A 336 13.22 18.26 -13.97
N ILE A 337 12.53 17.64 -13.01
CA ILE A 337 12.95 16.42 -12.30
C ILE A 337 12.14 15.25 -12.87
N LEU A 338 12.82 14.23 -13.37
CA LEU A 338 12.19 13.02 -13.89
C LEU A 338 12.70 11.82 -13.10
N THR A 339 11.80 11.06 -12.51
CA THR A 339 12.12 9.85 -11.74
C THR A 339 11.28 8.67 -12.18
N PRO A 340 11.81 7.42 -12.11
CA PRO A 340 11.16 6.25 -12.69
C PRO A 340 10.19 5.59 -11.70
N HIS A 341 9.13 6.29 -11.31
CA HIS A 341 8.05 5.83 -10.42
C HIS A 341 8.60 5.27 -9.09
N ILE A 342 9.42 6.09 -8.41
CA ILE A 342 10.10 5.70 -7.18
C ILE A 342 9.41 6.18 -5.90
N GLY A 343 8.29 6.88 -5.99
CA GLY A 343 7.58 7.43 -4.82
C GLY A 343 7.33 6.42 -3.70
N GLY A 344 7.00 5.17 -4.06
CA GLY A 344 6.82 4.07 -3.10
C GLY A 344 8.03 3.15 -2.94
N SER A 345 9.18 3.49 -3.50
CA SER A 345 10.35 2.59 -3.60
C SER A 345 11.37 2.80 -2.48
N THR A 346 10.91 2.83 -1.23
CA THR A 346 11.77 2.81 -0.04
C THR A 346 11.76 1.44 0.63
N GLU A 347 12.80 1.09 1.39
CA GLU A 347 12.86 -0.17 2.13
C GLU A 347 11.72 -0.28 3.15
N GLU A 348 11.41 0.81 3.84
CA GLU A 348 10.32 0.88 4.81
C GLU A 348 8.96 0.64 4.16
N ALA A 349 8.68 1.28 3.02
CA ALA A 349 7.42 1.07 2.29
C ALA A 349 7.31 -0.37 1.81
N GLN A 350 8.37 -0.92 1.19
CA GLN A 350 8.34 -2.32 0.71
C GLN A 350 8.19 -3.32 1.86
N ARG A 351 8.77 -3.04 3.02
CA ARG A 351 8.59 -3.84 4.23
C ARG A 351 7.16 -3.73 4.75
N ALA A 352 6.60 -2.54 4.84
CA ALA A 352 5.23 -2.30 5.31
C ALA A 352 4.19 -2.94 4.38
N ILE A 353 4.36 -2.81 3.05
CA ILE A 353 3.54 -3.48 2.04
C ILE A 353 3.61 -5.01 2.22
N GLY A 354 4.83 -5.54 2.37
CA GLY A 354 5.04 -6.98 2.62
C GLY A 354 4.32 -7.48 3.86
N ALA A 355 4.35 -6.71 4.93
CA ALA A 355 3.66 -7.04 6.17
C ALA A 355 2.13 -6.93 6.05
N GLU A 356 1.62 -5.89 5.43
CA GLU A 356 0.17 -5.66 5.27
C GLU A 356 -0.49 -6.78 4.48
N VAL A 357 0.00 -7.07 3.27
CA VAL A 357 -0.56 -8.11 2.40
C VAL A 357 -0.30 -9.51 2.96
N GLY A 358 0.89 -9.75 3.54
CA GLY A 358 1.19 -11.02 4.23
C GLY A 358 0.22 -11.32 5.38
N ASN A 359 -0.08 -10.31 6.21
CA ASN A 359 -1.07 -10.44 7.28
C ASN A 359 -2.50 -10.58 6.75
N ALA A 360 -2.84 -9.95 5.60
CA ALA A 360 -4.13 -10.14 4.95
C ALA A 360 -4.32 -11.60 4.50
N PHE A 361 -3.30 -12.22 3.94
CA PHE A 361 -3.30 -13.66 3.62
C PHE A 361 -3.56 -14.51 4.85
N VAL A 362 -2.84 -14.25 5.94
CA VAL A 362 -3.01 -14.98 7.20
C VAL A 362 -4.45 -14.83 7.71
N ARG A 363 -4.99 -13.61 7.74
CA ARG A 363 -6.36 -13.36 8.19
C ARG A 363 -7.39 -14.09 7.33
N TYR A 364 -7.21 -14.07 6.00
CA TYR A 364 -8.14 -14.72 5.09
C TYR A 364 -8.04 -16.24 5.15
N LEU A 365 -6.83 -16.79 5.11
CA LEU A 365 -6.60 -18.24 5.08
C LEU A 365 -6.97 -18.89 6.41
N ASN A 366 -6.57 -18.32 7.56
CA ASN A 366 -6.78 -18.90 8.87
C ASN A 366 -8.15 -18.56 9.49
N PHE A 367 -8.71 -17.39 9.18
CA PHE A 367 -9.91 -16.90 9.86
C PHE A 367 -11.08 -16.60 8.92
N GLY A 368 -10.88 -16.70 7.61
CA GLY A 368 -11.89 -16.35 6.63
C GLY A 368 -12.16 -14.84 6.48
N SER A 369 -11.42 -13.96 7.18
CA SER A 369 -11.67 -12.52 7.15
C SER A 369 -11.30 -11.94 5.78
N SER A 370 -12.27 -11.28 5.12
CA SER A 370 -12.08 -10.55 3.86
C SER A 370 -11.84 -9.06 4.05
N LEU A 371 -11.52 -8.62 5.27
CA LEU A 371 -11.28 -7.22 5.58
C LEU A 371 -10.12 -6.65 4.76
N GLY A 372 -10.36 -5.60 3.99
CA GLY A 372 -9.41 -4.99 3.05
C GLY A 372 -9.35 -5.70 1.67
N ALA A 373 -10.25 -6.63 1.39
CA ALA A 373 -10.34 -7.24 0.07
C ALA A 373 -10.95 -6.27 -0.96
N VAL A 374 -10.31 -6.16 -2.12
CA VAL A 374 -10.74 -5.20 -3.16
C VAL A 374 -11.93 -5.71 -3.98
N ASN A 375 -12.10 -7.02 -4.08
CA ASN A 375 -13.13 -7.65 -4.92
C ASN A 375 -14.22 -8.40 -4.15
N PHE A 376 -14.08 -8.56 -2.83
CA PHE A 376 -15.06 -9.18 -1.96
C PHE A 376 -15.80 -8.14 -1.10
N PRO A 377 -16.99 -8.45 -0.55
CA PRO A 377 -17.54 -7.72 0.58
C PRO A 377 -16.67 -7.92 1.82
N GLU A 378 -16.62 -6.93 2.71
CA GLU A 378 -15.83 -6.98 3.93
C GLU A 378 -16.56 -7.73 5.05
N VAL A 379 -16.20 -8.96 5.25
CA VAL A 379 -16.76 -9.83 6.29
C VAL A 379 -15.65 -10.31 7.22
N SER A 380 -15.85 -10.19 8.52
CA SER A 380 -14.90 -10.65 9.54
C SER A 380 -15.61 -11.08 10.81
N LEU A 381 -15.17 -12.18 11.38
CA LEU A 381 -15.51 -12.63 12.72
C LEU A 381 -14.24 -12.73 13.57
N ARG A 382 -14.38 -12.74 14.89
CA ARG A 382 -13.24 -12.93 15.82
C ARG A 382 -12.53 -14.25 15.49
N PRO A 383 -11.22 -14.37 15.74
CA PRO A 383 -10.53 -15.66 15.67
C PRO A 383 -11.27 -16.71 16.50
N ILE A 384 -11.35 -17.94 15.99
CA ILE A 384 -11.85 -19.09 16.74
C ILE A 384 -10.74 -19.47 17.71
N LEU A 385 -11.02 -19.33 19.02
CA LEU A 385 -10.11 -19.71 20.10
C LEU A 385 -10.70 -20.81 20.99
N GLU A 386 -11.99 -21.07 20.84
CA GLU A 386 -12.74 -22.01 21.64
C GLU A 386 -12.77 -23.37 20.96
N PRO A 387 -12.38 -24.47 21.66
CA PRO A 387 -12.51 -25.80 21.11
C PRO A 387 -13.98 -26.14 20.86
N GLY A 388 -14.26 -26.84 19.78
CA GLY A 388 -15.63 -27.21 19.41
C GLY A 388 -16.33 -26.24 18.45
N LEU A 389 -15.70 -25.09 18.10
CA LEU A 389 -16.23 -24.21 17.09
C LEU A 389 -15.62 -24.51 15.71
N VAL A 390 -16.49 -24.55 14.72
CA VAL A 390 -16.16 -24.73 13.29
C VAL A 390 -16.66 -23.52 12.53
N ARG A 391 -15.84 -22.95 11.66
CA ARG A 391 -16.22 -21.80 10.82
C ARG A 391 -16.49 -22.24 9.40
N VAL A 392 -17.73 -22.00 8.96
CA VAL A 392 -18.12 -22.08 7.56
C VAL A 392 -17.77 -20.75 6.88
N CYS A 393 -16.98 -20.81 5.81
CA CYS A 393 -16.66 -19.70 4.92
C CYS A 393 -17.30 -19.98 3.56
N HIS A 394 -18.36 -19.25 3.20
CA HIS A 394 -19.14 -19.53 2.00
C HIS A 394 -19.23 -18.31 1.09
N VAL A 395 -18.62 -18.40 -0.07
CA VAL A 395 -18.72 -17.42 -1.16
C VAL A 395 -19.81 -17.90 -2.11
N HIS A 396 -20.79 -17.04 -2.38
CA HIS A 396 -21.91 -17.41 -3.23
C HIS A 396 -22.40 -16.26 -4.11
N GLN A 397 -23.17 -16.58 -5.13
CA GLN A 397 -23.89 -15.59 -5.90
C GLN A 397 -24.93 -14.90 -5.02
N ASN A 398 -25.03 -13.58 -5.09
CA ASN A 398 -26.01 -12.81 -4.34
C ASN A 398 -27.39 -12.94 -4.99
N GLN A 399 -28.14 -13.97 -4.60
CA GLN A 399 -29.46 -14.30 -5.15
C GLN A 399 -30.49 -14.54 -4.04
N PRO A 400 -31.78 -14.25 -4.28
CA PRO A 400 -32.82 -14.54 -3.33
C PRO A 400 -32.88 -16.02 -2.94
N GLY A 401 -33.06 -16.30 -1.66
CA GLY A 401 -33.22 -17.65 -1.12
C GLY A 401 -31.93 -18.35 -0.72
N VAL A 402 -30.74 -17.88 -1.12
CA VAL A 402 -29.46 -18.54 -0.78
C VAL A 402 -29.26 -18.60 0.73
N LEU A 403 -29.39 -17.48 1.45
CA LEU A 403 -29.25 -17.48 2.91
C LEU A 403 -30.26 -18.40 3.60
N LYS A 404 -31.50 -18.51 3.08
CA LYS A 404 -32.49 -19.46 3.60
C LYS A 404 -31.98 -20.89 3.47
N THR A 405 -31.43 -21.26 2.32
CA THR A 405 -30.88 -22.59 2.06
C THR A 405 -29.71 -22.89 2.98
N ILE A 406 -28.74 -21.95 3.10
CA ILE A 406 -27.58 -22.13 3.99
C ILE A 406 -28.03 -22.23 5.44
N ASN A 407 -28.91 -21.35 5.91
CA ASN A 407 -29.43 -21.40 7.28
C ASN A 407 -30.17 -22.72 7.57
N SER A 408 -30.88 -23.29 6.59
CA SER A 408 -31.50 -24.61 6.73
C SER A 408 -30.47 -25.73 6.86
N ILE A 409 -29.31 -25.62 6.20
CA ILE A 409 -28.23 -26.60 6.30
C ILE A 409 -27.53 -26.51 7.66
N VAL A 410 -27.24 -25.30 8.14
CA VAL A 410 -26.55 -25.09 9.42
C VAL A 410 -27.48 -25.19 10.64
N SER A 411 -28.79 -25.21 10.47
CA SER A 411 -29.78 -25.30 11.56
C SER A 411 -29.71 -26.62 12.35
N ASP A 412 -29.03 -27.63 11.83
CA ASP A 412 -28.75 -28.88 12.56
C ASP A 412 -27.71 -28.65 13.69
N PHE A 413 -27.05 -27.50 13.73
CA PHE A 413 -26.01 -27.13 14.68
C PHE A 413 -26.41 -25.86 15.45
N ASN A 414 -25.81 -25.63 16.62
CA ASN A 414 -25.92 -24.35 17.29
C ASN A 414 -25.05 -23.31 16.57
N VAL A 415 -25.67 -22.26 16.00
CA VAL A 415 -25.00 -21.15 15.34
C VAL A 415 -24.65 -20.09 16.36
N GLU A 416 -23.37 -19.98 16.74
CA GLU A 416 -22.87 -19.02 17.72
C GLU A 416 -22.82 -17.61 17.14
N LYS A 417 -22.33 -17.48 15.89
CA LYS A 417 -22.16 -16.21 15.20
C LYS A 417 -22.36 -16.42 13.70
N GLN A 418 -22.99 -15.46 13.08
CA GLN A 418 -23.12 -15.42 11.63
C GLN A 418 -23.04 -13.98 11.14
N TYR A 419 -22.25 -13.76 10.11
CA TYR A 419 -22.19 -12.49 9.41
C TYR A 419 -22.14 -12.71 7.90
N SER A 420 -22.92 -11.98 7.16
CA SER A 420 -22.95 -12.02 5.70
C SER A 420 -23.08 -10.63 5.14
N ASP A 421 -22.34 -10.35 4.10
CA ASP A 421 -22.43 -9.10 3.36
C ASP A 421 -22.30 -9.37 1.86
N SER A 422 -22.72 -8.40 1.04
CA SER A 422 -22.72 -8.53 -0.41
C SER A 422 -22.15 -7.29 -1.10
N LYS A 423 -21.45 -7.55 -2.21
CA LYS A 423 -20.91 -6.51 -3.10
C LYS A 423 -21.28 -6.88 -4.53
N SER A 424 -22.18 -6.11 -5.13
CA SER A 424 -22.75 -6.42 -6.45
C SER A 424 -23.38 -7.83 -6.50
N ASN A 425 -22.91 -8.70 -7.38
CA ASN A 425 -23.44 -10.05 -7.56
C ASN A 425 -22.77 -11.10 -6.66
N LEU A 426 -21.84 -10.70 -5.81
CA LEU A 426 -21.10 -11.58 -4.91
C LEU A 426 -21.58 -11.38 -3.47
N ALA A 427 -21.75 -12.47 -2.73
CA ALA A 427 -21.95 -12.44 -1.30
C ALA A 427 -20.94 -13.35 -0.60
N TYR A 428 -20.59 -13.01 0.62
CA TYR A 428 -19.70 -13.78 1.46
C TYR A 428 -20.30 -13.94 2.84
N LEU A 429 -20.35 -15.18 3.32
CA LEU A 429 -20.89 -15.53 4.62
C LEU A 429 -19.82 -16.22 5.47
N LEU A 430 -19.70 -15.79 6.71
CA LEU A 430 -19.01 -16.52 7.78
C LEU A 430 -20.03 -16.96 8.82
N ALA A 431 -20.01 -18.24 9.23
CA ALA A 431 -20.81 -18.76 10.33
C ALA A 431 -19.96 -19.62 11.25
N ASP A 432 -19.93 -19.29 12.53
CA ASP A 432 -19.33 -20.10 13.58
C ASP A 432 -20.43 -21.01 14.16
N ILE A 433 -20.24 -22.30 14.03
CA ILE A 433 -21.16 -23.34 14.51
C ILE A 433 -20.48 -24.19 15.57
N GLN A 434 -21.23 -24.54 16.61
CA GLN A 434 -20.73 -25.40 17.66
C GLN A 434 -20.95 -26.86 17.28
N VAL A 435 -19.87 -27.63 17.31
CA VAL A 435 -19.91 -29.09 17.18
C VAL A 435 -19.55 -29.70 18.53
N SER A 436 -20.32 -30.72 18.95
CA SER A 436 -20.37 -31.17 20.34
C SER A 436 -19.04 -31.74 20.88
N ASP A 437 -18.14 -32.21 20.04
CA ASP A 437 -16.80 -32.65 20.40
C ASP A 437 -15.93 -32.82 19.15
N ILE A 438 -14.85 -31.98 19.02
CA ILE A 438 -13.93 -32.10 17.89
C ILE A 438 -13.18 -33.44 17.84
N GLN A 439 -13.03 -34.11 18.99
CA GLN A 439 -12.38 -35.41 19.03
C GLN A 439 -13.32 -36.56 18.63
N SER A 440 -14.64 -36.37 18.77
CA SER A 440 -15.68 -37.37 18.46
C SER A 440 -16.54 -37.02 17.25
N VAL A 441 -16.55 -35.76 16.79
CA VAL A 441 -17.18 -35.37 15.50
C VAL A 441 -16.41 -36.09 14.42
N SER A 442 -17.04 -37.12 13.89
CA SER A 442 -16.46 -37.85 12.81
C SER A 442 -16.13 -36.88 11.70
N GLN A 443 -14.94 -36.95 11.17
CA GLN A 443 -14.52 -36.27 9.96
C GLN A 443 -15.62 -36.33 8.87
N MET A 444 -16.54 -37.32 8.99
CA MET A 444 -17.72 -37.47 8.15
C MET A 444 -18.81 -36.40 8.33
N GLU A 445 -19.04 -35.86 9.53
CA GLU A 445 -20.07 -34.82 9.72
C GLU A 445 -19.63 -33.49 9.12
N ILE A 446 -18.36 -33.12 9.29
CA ILE A 446 -17.77 -31.92 8.69
C ILE A 446 -17.74 -32.04 7.15
N LEU A 447 -17.40 -33.23 6.64
CA LEU A 447 -17.43 -33.51 5.22
C LEU A 447 -18.88 -33.46 4.67
N SER A 448 -19.84 -34.03 5.40
CA SER A 448 -21.26 -33.95 5.02
C SER A 448 -21.76 -32.50 5.01
N LEU A 449 -21.41 -31.70 6.00
CA LEU A 449 -21.74 -30.26 6.02
C LEU A 449 -21.12 -29.52 4.83
N PHE A 450 -19.83 -29.78 4.56
CA PHE A 450 -19.12 -29.21 3.42
C PHE A 450 -19.80 -29.57 2.11
N ASP A 451 -20.14 -30.84 1.90
CA ASP A 451 -20.79 -31.33 0.68
C ASP A 451 -22.18 -30.73 0.50
N ARG A 452 -22.99 -30.64 1.56
CA ARG A 452 -24.34 -30.03 1.52
C ARG A 452 -24.27 -28.57 1.09
N ILE A 453 -23.31 -27.80 1.62
CA ILE A 453 -23.15 -26.38 1.27
C ILE A 453 -22.58 -26.23 -0.14
N THR A 454 -21.57 -27.04 -0.48
CA THR A 454 -20.91 -26.97 -1.78
C THR A 454 -21.84 -27.33 -2.94
N ASN A 455 -22.80 -28.24 -2.71
CA ASN A 455 -23.78 -28.67 -3.70
C ASN A 455 -24.96 -27.69 -3.88
N THR A 456 -24.96 -26.52 -3.20
CA THR A 456 -25.97 -25.47 -3.46
C THR A 456 -25.71 -24.82 -4.82
N THR A 457 -26.78 -24.49 -5.54
CA THR A 457 -26.72 -23.98 -6.93
C THR A 457 -25.98 -22.65 -7.07
N SER A 458 -25.92 -21.85 -6.00
CA SER A 458 -25.25 -20.52 -5.97
C SER A 458 -23.85 -20.55 -5.37
N ASN A 459 -23.33 -21.72 -5.01
CA ASN A 459 -21.98 -21.83 -4.45
C ASN A 459 -20.92 -21.43 -5.47
N LEU A 460 -19.99 -20.59 -5.05
CA LEU A 460 -18.77 -20.27 -5.79
C LEU A 460 -17.56 -20.91 -5.11
N LYS A 461 -17.49 -20.80 -3.79
CA LYS A 461 -16.39 -21.39 -3.01
C LYS A 461 -16.82 -21.63 -1.56
N THR A 462 -16.57 -22.80 -1.05
CA THR A 462 -16.81 -23.14 0.37
C THR A 462 -15.54 -23.62 1.02
N ARG A 463 -15.29 -23.16 2.24
CA ARG A 463 -14.21 -23.66 3.12
C ARG A 463 -14.76 -23.85 4.51
N ILE A 464 -14.23 -24.83 5.22
CA ILE A 464 -14.51 -25.04 6.64
C ILE A 464 -13.19 -24.94 7.40
N LEU A 465 -13.17 -24.07 8.42
CA LEU A 465 -12.00 -23.83 9.28
C LEU A 465 -12.32 -24.33 10.69
N TYR A 466 -11.39 -25.04 11.34
CA TYR A 466 -11.49 -25.51 12.72
C TYR A 466 -10.14 -25.73 13.37
#